data_7c78f0a821e13438b4a5bcfd0602684c
#
_entry.id   7c78f0a821e13438b4a5bcfd0602684c
#
_cell.length_a   1.000
_cell.length_b   1.000
_cell.length_c   1.000
_cell.angle_alpha   90.00
_cell.angle_beta   90.00
_cell.angle_gamma   90.00
#
_symmetry.space_group_name_H-M   'P 1'
#
loop_
_entity.id
_entity.type
_entity.pdbx_description
1 polymer ?
#
loop_
_entity_poly.entity_id
_entity_poly.type
_entity_poly.pdbx_seq_one_letter_code
_entity_poly.pdbx_strand_id
1 'polypeptide(L)'
;MSDSQASILVVDDELLNIKLLVQILQKEDYKISVAMNGEEAWDLLQKSPQAFDAVLLDRMMPGIDGLEVLKRMKEHDQLKTVPVIFQTAMTQEDEILEGIQAGAYYYLTKPYRKERLLAVVKTAVTDHIQYKSLQQEAHQTIDALSLMVKGDFSIRLIDEVDNLAALLAKMCPEPDKVVLGLWELLINAVEHGNLGITYEEKSELLSQDAWRQEVDRRTKLPEHADKRVKIHVERTPEGITFVIEDMGPGFDWKPYLEFSPDRVFDSHGRGIAIAGNYSFESIEYMGNGNKVRAVIKSGSDA
;
A
#
# COMPACT_ATOMS: atom_id res chain seq x y z
N MET A 1 -16.78 18.04 7.73
CA MET A 1 -16.07 17.03 8.56
C MET A 1 -16.91 16.87 9.81
N SER A 2 -17.53 15.73 10.06
CA SER A 2 -18.25 15.50 11.31
C SER A 2 -17.19 15.39 12.41
N ASP A 3 -17.25 16.29 13.39
CA ASP A 3 -16.52 16.19 14.66
C ASP A 3 -17.00 14.93 15.41
N SER A 4 -16.60 13.77 14.96
CA SER A 4 -16.85 12.53 15.70
C SER A 4 -15.82 12.48 16.82
N GLN A 5 -16.30 12.58 18.04
CA GLN A 5 -15.53 12.45 19.28
C GLN A 5 -14.69 11.16 19.24
N ALA A 6 -13.38 11.27 19.43
CA ALA A 6 -12.48 10.12 19.41
C ALA A 6 -12.82 9.14 20.53
N SER A 7 -12.76 7.85 20.24
CA SER A 7 -13.20 6.77 21.09
C SER A 7 -12.04 5.95 21.65
N ILE A 8 -12.00 5.73 22.95
CA ILE A 8 -10.95 5.03 23.66
C ILE A 8 -11.54 3.84 24.44
N LEU A 9 -10.92 2.68 24.29
CA LEU A 9 -11.19 1.51 25.15
C LEU A 9 -10.20 1.51 26.32
N VAL A 10 -10.73 1.46 27.53
CA VAL A 10 -9.95 1.34 28.78
C VAL A 10 -10.15 -0.04 29.34
N VAL A 11 -9.06 -0.77 29.55
CA VAL A 11 -9.06 -2.16 30.03
C VAL A 11 -8.15 -2.29 31.24
N ASP A 12 -8.71 -2.68 32.39
CA ASP A 12 -7.97 -2.90 33.64
C ASP A 12 -8.87 -3.76 34.55
N ASP A 13 -8.33 -4.74 35.27
CA ASP A 13 -9.11 -5.58 36.16
C ASP A 13 -9.44 -4.91 37.51
N GLU A 14 -8.78 -3.76 37.77
CA GLU A 14 -9.05 -2.96 38.98
C GLU A 14 -10.03 -1.81 38.68
N LEU A 15 -11.24 -1.89 39.20
CA LEU A 15 -12.28 -0.87 39.04
C LEU A 15 -11.82 0.55 39.44
N LEU A 16 -10.87 0.67 40.37
CA LEU A 16 -10.36 1.95 40.84
C LEU A 16 -9.52 2.63 39.73
N ASN A 17 -8.69 1.86 39.02
CA ASN A 17 -7.90 2.33 37.91
C ASN A 17 -8.79 2.81 36.77
N ILE A 18 -9.80 2.01 36.41
CA ILE A 18 -10.80 2.38 35.41
C ILE A 18 -11.47 3.70 35.77
N LYS A 19 -11.98 3.86 36.98
CA LYS A 19 -12.65 5.11 37.41
C LYS A 19 -11.73 6.31 37.31
N LEU A 20 -10.46 6.17 37.69
CA LEU A 20 -9.48 7.23 37.61
C LEU A 20 -9.22 7.63 36.14
N LEU A 21 -8.99 6.64 35.26
CA LEU A 21 -8.76 6.87 33.84
C LEU A 21 -9.96 7.53 33.16
N VAL A 22 -11.15 6.99 33.39
CA VAL A 22 -12.40 7.56 32.85
C VAL A 22 -12.56 9.01 33.28
N GLN A 23 -12.33 9.32 34.57
CA GLN A 23 -12.43 10.68 35.08
C GLN A 23 -11.42 11.66 34.45
N ILE A 24 -10.21 11.16 34.12
CA ILE A 24 -9.17 11.97 33.48
C ILE A 24 -9.53 12.20 32.01
N LEU A 25 -9.89 11.14 31.27
CA LEU A 25 -10.08 11.17 29.83
C LEU A 25 -11.39 11.85 29.41
N GLN A 26 -12.47 11.70 30.21
CA GLN A 26 -13.74 12.39 29.92
C GLN A 26 -13.63 13.93 29.93
N LYS A 27 -12.63 14.47 30.64
CA LYS A 27 -12.38 15.93 30.63
C LYS A 27 -11.77 16.47 29.33
N GLU A 28 -11.26 15.57 28.50
CA GLU A 28 -10.59 15.87 27.23
C GLU A 28 -11.47 15.49 26.01
N ASP A 29 -12.79 15.37 26.25
CA ASP A 29 -13.79 15.10 25.21
C ASP A 29 -13.59 13.78 24.43
N TYR A 30 -13.14 12.72 25.13
CA TYR A 30 -13.09 11.38 24.58
C TYR A 30 -14.35 10.58 24.92
N LYS A 31 -14.84 9.77 23.98
CA LYS A 31 -15.84 8.73 24.25
C LYS A 31 -15.12 7.52 24.83
N ILE A 32 -15.54 7.06 26.01
CA ILE A 32 -14.86 6.00 26.74
C ILE A 32 -15.74 4.77 26.80
N SER A 33 -15.18 3.63 26.39
CA SER A 33 -15.70 2.29 26.68
C SER A 33 -14.77 1.61 27.68
N VAL A 34 -15.30 0.72 28.50
CA VAL A 34 -14.52 0.02 29.53
C VAL A 34 -14.69 -1.48 29.42
N ALA A 35 -13.65 -2.23 29.80
CA ALA A 35 -13.65 -3.68 29.97
C ALA A 35 -12.87 -4.02 31.27
N MET A 36 -13.33 -5.02 31.98
CA MET A 36 -12.77 -5.44 33.29
C MET A 36 -11.75 -6.57 33.17
N ASN A 37 -11.54 -7.11 31.96
CA ASN A 37 -10.64 -8.23 31.71
C ASN A 37 -10.36 -8.32 30.17
N GLY A 38 -9.44 -9.20 29.78
CA GLY A 38 -9.05 -9.40 28.40
C GLY A 38 -10.14 -10.00 27.51
N GLU A 39 -11.00 -10.86 28.06
CA GLU A 39 -12.13 -11.47 27.36
C GLU A 39 -13.15 -10.40 26.96
N GLU A 40 -13.59 -9.56 27.90
CA GLU A 40 -14.51 -8.46 27.63
C GLU A 40 -13.92 -7.45 26.63
N ALA A 41 -12.62 -7.16 26.75
CA ALA A 41 -11.92 -6.28 25.82
C ALA A 41 -11.94 -6.85 24.40
N TRP A 42 -11.64 -8.13 24.26
CA TRP A 42 -11.63 -8.81 22.97
C TRP A 42 -13.03 -8.87 22.35
N ASP A 43 -14.07 -9.17 23.12
CA ASP A 43 -15.46 -9.18 22.66
C ASP A 43 -15.89 -7.80 22.13
N LEU A 44 -15.52 -6.70 22.82
CA LEU A 44 -15.82 -5.35 22.38
C LEU A 44 -15.09 -4.99 21.09
N LEU A 45 -13.81 -5.37 21.00
CA LEU A 45 -12.95 -5.13 19.82
C LEU A 45 -13.47 -5.89 18.58
N GLN A 46 -13.82 -7.17 18.73
CA GLN A 46 -14.38 -7.97 17.64
C GLN A 46 -15.75 -7.47 17.17
N LYS A 47 -16.62 -7.09 18.11
CA LYS A 47 -17.98 -6.62 17.77
C LYS A 47 -17.99 -5.33 16.98
N SER A 48 -16.98 -4.48 17.19
CA SER A 48 -16.92 -3.16 16.54
C SER A 48 -15.45 -2.76 16.27
N PRO A 49 -14.77 -3.41 15.32
CA PRO A 49 -13.34 -3.22 15.11
C PRO A 49 -12.91 -1.79 14.77
N GLN A 50 -13.81 -1.01 14.15
CA GLN A 50 -13.53 0.36 13.74
C GLN A 50 -13.94 1.42 14.76
N ALA A 51 -14.50 1.00 15.91
CA ALA A 51 -15.08 1.90 16.89
C ALA A 51 -14.05 2.64 17.74
N PHE A 52 -12.82 2.14 17.85
CA PHE A 52 -11.82 2.65 18.78
C PHE A 52 -10.65 3.31 18.07
N ASP A 53 -10.21 4.45 18.60
CA ASP A 53 -9.06 5.21 18.11
C ASP A 53 -7.80 5.00 18.96
N ALA A 54 -7.94 4.43 20.16
CA ALA A 54 -6.86 3.95 21.00
C ALA A 54 -7.37 2.93 22.04
N VAL A 55 -6.47 2.08 22.53
CA VAL A 55 -6.73 1.15 23.66
C VAL A 55 -5.72 1.41 24.76
N LEU A 56 -6.20 1.73 25.95
CA LEU A 56 -5.42 1.73 27.19
C LEU A 56 -5.60 0.37 27.83
N LEU A 57 -4.56 -0.42 27.94
CA LEU A 57 -4.63 -1.83 28.29
C LEU A 57 -3.71 -2.15 29.45
N ASP A 58 -4.25 -2.67 30.52
CA ASP A 58 -3.40 -3.23 31.57
C ASP A 58 -2.67 -4.47 31.04
N ARG A 59 -1.38 -4.54 31.35
CA ARG A 59 -0.52 -5.65 30.90
C ARG A 59 -0.84 -6.93 31.65
N MET A 60 -1.16 -6.83 32.94
CA MET A 60 -1.36 -7.98 33.86
C MET A 60 -2.79 -8.08 34.32
N MET A 61 -3.53 -8.99 33.72
CA MET A 61 -4.91 -9.28 34.08
C MET A 61 -5.11 -10.80 34.21
N PRO A 62 -6.00 -11.26 35.09
CA PRO A 62 -6.38 -12.67 35.14
C PRO A 62 -7.04 -13.15 33.87
N GLY A 63 -6.81 -14.41 33.46
CA GLY A 63 -7.35 -14.98 32.21
C GLY A 63 -6.53 -14.56 30.99
N ILE A 64 -7.15 -13.92 30.02
CA ILE A 64 -6.46 -13.34 28.85
C ILE A 64 -5.75 -12.07 29.31
N ASP A 65 -4.41 -12.10 29.30
CA ASP A 65 -3.60 -10.95 29.67
C ASP A 65 -3.54 -9.89 28.54
N GLY A 66 -3.01 -8.71 28.86
CA GLY A 66 -2.94 -7.62 27.88
C GLY A 66 -2.08 -7.94 26.67
N LEU A 67 -1.02 -8.75 26.81
CA LEU A 67 -0.17 -9.12 25.69
C LEU A 67 -0.90 -10.02 24.69
N GLU A 68 -1.67 -10.97 25.20
CA GLU A 68 -2.49 -11.84 24.36
C GLU A 68 -3.57 -11.04 23.60
N VAL A 69 -4.22 -10.06 24.26
CA VAL A 69 -5.15 -9.13 23.58
C VAL A 69 -4.45 -8.38 22.47
N LEU A 70 -3.24 -7.84 22.73
CA LEU A 70 -2.46 -7.14 21.71
C LEU A 70 -2.12 -8.04 20.53
N LYS A 71 -1.63 -9.27 20.77
CA LYS A 71 -1.29 -10.23 19.71
C LYS A 71 -2.49 -10.50 18.81
N ARG A 72 -3.66 -10.77 19.37
CA ARG A 72 -4.91 -10.96 18.63
C ARG A 72 -5.31 -9.72 17.83
N MET A 73 -5.13 -8.52 18.39
CA MET A 73 -5.38 -7.28 17.65
C MET A 73 -4.44 -7.14 16.45
N LYS A 74 -3.16 -7.51 16.57
CA LYS A 74 -2.17 -7.40 15.47
C LYS A 74 -2.39 -8.42 14.36
N GLU A 75 -3.02 -9.56 14.66
CA GLU A 75 -3.42 -10.57 13.68
C GLU A 75 -4.74 -10.22 12.95
N HIS A 76 -5.52 -9.27 13.49
CA HIS A 76 -6.83 -8.90 12.93
C HIS A 76 -6.70 -7.68 12.00
N ASP A 77 -7.10 -7.81 10.73
CA ASP A 77 -6.88 -6.80 9.69
C ASP A 77 -7.37 -5.40 10.03
N GLN A 78 -8.52 -5.27 10.69
CA GLN A 78 -9.11 -3.98 11.05
C GLN A 78 -8.62 -3.43 12.39
N LEU A 79 -8.01 -4.25 13.25
CA LEU A 79 -7.54 -3.86 14.57
C LEU A 79 -6.03 -3.62 14.63
N LYS A 80 -5.25 -4.20 13.71
CA LYS A 80 -3.77 -4.16 13.72
C LYS A 80 -3.18 -2.75 13.76
N THR A 81 -3.92 -1.76 13.26
CA THR A 81 -3.48 -0.35 13.22
C THR A 81 -3.91 0.46 14.44
N VAL A 82 -4.86 -0.04 15.24
CA VAL A 82 -5.29 0.65 16.46
C VAL A 82 -4.15 0.69 17.47
N PRO A 83 -3.74 1.88 17.96
CA PRO A 83 -2.66 2.00 18.92
C PRO A 83 -3.06 1.43 20.28
N VAL A 84 -2.20 0.58 20.83
CA VAL A 84 -2.33 0.02 22.15
C VAL A 84 -1.29 0.63 23.06
N ILE A 85 -1.75 1.27 24.15
CA ILE A 85 -0.92 1.85 25.19
C ILE A 85 -1.01 0.96 26.40
N PHE A 86 0.06 0.24 26.71
CA PHE A 86 0.11 -0.58 27.91
C PHE A 86 0.23 0.26 29.17
N GLN A 87 -0.47 -0.16 30.21
CA GLN A 87 -0.32 0.31 31.57
C GLN A 87 0.30 -0.82 32.39
N THR A 88 1.40 -0.59 33.06
CA THR A 88 2.09 -1.65 33.80
C THR A 88 2.74 -1.13 35.07
N ALA A 89 2.72 -1.91 36.14
CA ALA A 89 3.55 -1.70 37.33
C ALA A 89 4.97 -2.25 37.11
N MET A 90 5.21 -2.98 36.02
CA MET A 90 6.47 -3.65 35.74
C MET A 90 7.49 -2.68 35.16
N THR A 91 8.73 -2.80 35.63
CA THR A 91 9.87 -1.99 35.20
C THR A 91 10.98 -2.85 34.58
N GLN A 92 10.74 -4.16 34.39
CA GLN A 92 11.74 -5.06 33.81
C GLN A 92 11.86 -4.79 32.31
N GLU A 93 13.09 -4.57 31.86
CA GLU A 93 13.40 -4.21 30.46
C GLU A 93 12.93 -5.28 29.47
N ASP A 94 13.06 -6.56 29.83
CA ASP A 94 12.68 -7.69 28.95
C ASP A 94 11.17 -7.72 28.64
N GLU A 95 10.32 -7.38 29.60
CA GLU A 95 8.85 -7.37 29.41
C GLU A 95 8.37 -6.16 28.60
N ILE A 96 9.06 -5.02 28.76
CA ILE A 96 8.82 -3.84 27.92
C ILE A 96 9.23 -4.15 26.47
N LEU A 97 10.38 -4.82 26.30
CA LEU A 97 10.88 -5.21 24.99
C LEU A 97 9.93 -6.20 24.29
N GLU A 98 9.43 -7.21 25.02
CA GLU A 98 8.45 -8.17 24.47
C GLU A 98 7.21 -7.47 23.92
N GLY A 99 6.65 -6.53 24.63
CA GLY A 99 5.46 -5.85 24.16
C GLY A 99 5.72 -4.85 23.03
N ILE A 100 6.89 -4.19 22.98
CA ILE A 100 7.29 -3.38 21.83
C ILE A 100 7.43 -4.27 20.58
N GLN A 101 8.05 -5.45 20.72
CA GLN A 101 8.17 -6.43 19.63
C GLN A 101 6.82 -6.96 19.19
N ALA A 102 5.86 -7.10 20.11
CA ALA A 102 4.47 -7.47 19.80
C ALA A 102 3.67 -6.34 19.14
N GLY A 103 4.25 -5.12 19.02
CA GLY A 103 3.64 -3.98 18.32
C GLY A 103 2.81 -3.05 19.21
N ALA A 104 3.10 -2.97 20.51
CA ALA A 104 2.52 -1.93 21.37
C ALA A 104 2.98 -0.54 20.90
N TYR A 105 2.06 0.44 20.95
CA TYR A 105 2.35 1.82 20.59
C TYR A 105 3.18 2.52 21.66
N TYR A 106 2.84 2.31 22.94
CA TYR A 106 3.54 2.93 24.06
C TYR A 106 3.39 2.14 25.36
N TYR A 107 4.27 2.43 26.35
CA TYR A 107 4.24 1.90 27.71
C TYR A 107 4.13 3.02 28.73
N LEU A 108 3.12 2.96 29.60
CA LEU A 108 2.95 3.84 30.75
C LEU A 108 3.21 3.05 32.05
N THR A 109 4.34 3.34 32.68
CA THR A 109 4.68 2.72 33.98
C THR A 109 3.90 3.37 35.12
N LYS A 110 3.12 2.59 35.84
CA LYS A 110 2.37 3.01 37.05
C LYS A 110 3.35 3.21 38.24
N PRO A 111 3.23 4.30 39.03
CA PRO A 111 2.31 5.42 38.89
C PRO A 111 2.78 6.44 37.84
N TYR A 112 1.88 6.89 37.00
CA TYR A 112 2.17 7.92 35.99
C TYR A 112 1.49 9.25 36.32
N ARG A 113 2.05 10.35 35.82
CA ARG A 113 1.44 11.68 35.93
C ARG A 113 0.32 11.82 34.90
N LYS A 114 -0.76 12.53 35.32
CA LYS A 114 -1.91 12.82 34.42
C LYS A 114 -1.46 13.42 33.09
N GLU A 115 -0.56 14.40 33.15
CA GLU A 115 -0.07 15.11 31.96
C GLU A 115 0.61 14.16 30.96
N ARG A 116 1.38 13.17 31.47
CA ARG A 116 2.04 12.15 30.64
C ARG A 116 1.03 11.23 29.97
N LEU A 117 0.03 10.76 30.74
CA LEU A 117 -1.07 9.95 30.20
C LEU A 117 -1.77 10.67 29.06
N LEU A 118 -2.19 11.93 29.30
CA LEU A 118 -2.92 12.71 28.32
C LEU A 118 -2.07 13.00 27.07
N ALA A 119 -0.79 13.32 27.21
CA ALA A 119 0.11 13.54 26.09
C ALA A 119 0.24 12.30 25.20
N VAL A 120 0.46 11.11 25.80
CA VAL A 120 0.60 9.85 25.07
C VAL A 120 -0.71 9.48 24.37
N VAL A 121 -1.84 9.57 25.06
CA VAL A 121 -3.16 9.26 24.49
C VAL A 121 -3.48 10.20 23.33
N LYS A 122 -3.26 11.50 23.51
CA LYS A 122 -3.51 12.49 22.46
C LYS A 122 -2.69 12.21 21.21
N THR A 123 -1.40 11.91 21.38
CA THR A 123 -0.54 11.57 20.24
C THR A 123 -1.03 10.30 19.54
N ALA A 124 -1.30 9.22 20.28
CA ALA A 124 -1.76 7.96 19.72
C ALA A 124 -3.09 8.11 18.95
N VAL A 125 -4.05 8.84 19.51
CA VAL A 125 -5.33 9.13 18.86
C VAL A 125 -5.14 9.98 17.60
N THR A 126 -4.31 11.02 17.67
CA THR A 126 -4.04 11.89 16.51
C THR A 126 -3.40 11.11 15.37
N ASP A 127 -2.37 10.30 15.66
CA ASP A 127 -1.69 9.48 14.66
C ASP A 127 -2.65 8.47 14.01
N HIS A 128 -3.52 7.84 14.82
CA HIS A 128 -4.50 6.88 14.31
C HIS A 128 -5.58 7.54 13.41
N ILE A 129 -6.11 8.68 13.81
CA ILE A 129 -7.09 9.44 13.01
C ILE A 129 -6.46 9.90 11.70
N GLN A 130 -5.22 10.39 11.73
CA GLN A 130 -4.49 10.77 10.53
C GLN A 130 -4.25 9.58 9.60
N TYR A 131 -3.85 8.43 10.15
CA TYR A 131 -3.70 7.19 9.39
C TYR A 131 -5.01 6.74 8.73
N LYS A 132 -6.13 6.74 9.48
CA LYS A 132 -7.47 6.45 8.93
C LYS A 132 -7.84 7.39 7.80
N SER A 133 -7.59 8.69 7.96
CA SER A 133 -7.88 9.70 6.92
C SER A 133 -7.12 9.42 5.63
N LEU A 134 -5.81 9.16 5.74
CA LEU A 134 -4.96 8.81 4.59
C LEU A 134 -5.41 7.53 3.89
N GLN A 135 -5.77 6.49 4.67
CA GLN A 135 -6.33 5.26 4.11
C GLN A 135 -7.66 5.52 3.39
N GLN A 136 -8.54 6.30 3.98
CA GLN A 136 -9.83 6.63 3.39
C GLN A 136 -9.70 7.42 2.09
N GLU A 137 -8.81 8.41 2.04
CA GLU A 137 -8.49 9.15 0.83
C GLU A 137 -7.94 8.23 -0.28
N ALA A 138 -7.06 7.30 0.09
CA ALA A 138 -6.53 6.32 -0.85
C ALA A 138 -7.64 5.40 -1.40
N HIS A 139 -8.55 4.91 -0.54
CA HIS A 139 -9.71 4.10 -0.97
C HIS A 139 -10.67 4.88 -1.85
N GLN A 140 -11.02 6.12 -1.48
CA GLN A 140 -11.88 6.97 -2.30
C GLN A 140 -11.30 7.22 -3.70
N THR A 141 -9.98 7.38 -3.79
CA THR A 141 -9.30 7.51 -5.08
C THR A 141 -9.43 6.24 -5.91
N ILE A 142 -9.27 5.07 -5.31
CA ILE A 142 -9.41 3.77 -5.99
C ILE A 142 -10.87 3.56 -6.44
N ASP A 143 -11.83 3.86 -5.57
CA ASP A 143 -13.25 3.74 -5.89
C ASP A 143 -13.64 4.65 -7.07
N ALA A 144 -13.15 5.91 -7.06
CA ALA A 144 -13.38 6.83 -8.16
C ALA A 144 -12.75 6.33 -9.48
N LEU A 145 -11.54 5.76 -9.43
CA LEU A 145 -10.90 5.14 -10.60
C LEU A 145 -11.67 3.93 -11.11
N SER A 146 -12.32 3.17 -10.23
CA SER A 146 -13.15 2.03 -10.64
C SER A 146 -14.36 2.43 -11.50
N LEU A 147 -14.81 3.68 -11.38
CA LEU A 147 -15.90 4.25 -12.19
C LEU A 147 -15.43 4.77 -13.56
N MET A 148 -14.14 4.82 -13.80
CA MET A 148 -13.59 5.31 -15.07
C MET A 148 -13.88 4.31 -16.19
N VAL A 149 -14.58 4.76 -17.22
CA VAL A 149 -14.89 3.95 -18.42
C VAL A 149 -13.77 4.10 -19.45
N LYS A 150 -13.25 5.31 -19.62
CA LYS A 150 -12.14 5.62 -20.54
C LYS A 150 -11.22 6.66 -19.93
N GLY A 151 -9.93 6.58 -20.26
CA GLY A 151 -8.95 7.56 -19.86
C GLY A 151 -7.75 7.59 -20.78
N ASP A 152 -7.20 8.78 -20.99
CA ASP A 152 -5.98 9.00 -21.75
C ASP A 152 -4.90 9.59 -20.85
N PHE A 153 -3.72 8.99 -20.90
CA PHE A 153 -2.55 9.43 -20.15
C PHE A 153 -1.40 9.68 -21.11
N SER A 154 -0.48 10.54 -20.71
CA SER A 154 0.72 10.85 -21.49
C SER A 154 1.89 10.97 -20.54
N ILE A 155 2.91 10.14 -20.72
CA ILE A 155 4.11 10.12 -19.88
C ILE A 155 5.37 10.33 -20.71
N ARG A 156 6.44 10.76 -20.04
CA ARG A 156 7.75 10.97 -20.64
C ARG A 156 8.90 10.43 -19.80
N LEU A 157 8.74 10.49 -18.47
CA LEU A 157 9.78 10.19 -17.50
C LEU A 157 9.58 8.79 -16.90
N ILE A 158 10.67 8.16 -16.50
CA ILE A 158 10.61 6.86 -15.83
C ILE A 158 9.88 6.94 -14.49
N ASP A 159 10.04 8.02 -13.71
CA ASP A 159 9.33 8.19 -12.45
C ASP A 159 7.79 8.28 -12.64
N GLU A 160 7.35 8.70 -13.83
CA GLU A 160 5.93 8.70 -14.20
C GLU A 160 5.42 7.29 -14.52
N VAL A 161 6.32 6.39 -14.96
CA VAL A 161 5.98 4.96 -15.22
C VAL A 161 5.58 4.27 -13.91
N ASP A 162 6.38 4.41 -12.85
CA ASP A 162 6.12 3.78 -11.55
C ASP A 162 4.75 4.18 -10.99
N ASN A 163 4.49 5.49 -11.00
CA ASN A 163 3.23 6.06 -10.51
C ASN A 163 2.02 5.63 -11.35
N LEU A 164 2.15 5.65 -12.68
CA LEU A 164 1.04 5.31 -13.57
C LEU A 164 0.74 3.81 -13.58
N ALA A 165 1.76 2.95 -13.59
CA ALA A 165 1.59 1.50 -13.50
C ALA A 165 0.86 1.11 -12.22
N ALA A 166 1.29 1.66 -11.07
CA ALA A 166 0.65 1.42 -9.78
C ALA A 166 -0.79 1.94 -9.72
N LEU A 167 -1.08 3.09 -10.33
CA LEU A 167 -2.42 3.66 -10.40
C LEU A 167 -3.35 2.79 -11.25
N LEU A 168 -2.92 2.45 -12.47
CA LEU A 168 -3.74 1.69 -13.42
C LEU A 168 -3.98 0.25 -12.97
N ALA A 169 -2.99 -0.38 -12.32
CA ALA A 169 -3.14 -1.72 -11.76
C ALA A 169 -4.27 -1.79 -10.72
N LYS A 170 -4.46 -0.75 -9.90
CA LYS A 170 -5.55 -0.66 -8.91
C LYS A 170 -6.96 -0.68 -9.52
N MET A 171 -7.08 -0.44 -10.82
CA MET A 171 -8.35 -0.56 -11.54
C MET A 171 -8.69 -2.02 -11.90
N CYS A 172 -7.77 -2.95 -11.72
CA CYS A 172 -7.84 -4.32 -12.19
C CYS A 172 -8.21 -5.29 -11.05
N PRO A 173 -8.81 -6.45 -11.36
CA PRO A 173 -9.20 -7.44 -10.35
C PRO A 173 -8.01 -7.98 -9.53
N GLU A 174 -6.84 -8.14 -10.16
CA GLU A 174 -5.62 -8.65 -9.54
C GLU A 174 -4.46 -7.64 -9.68
N PRO A 175 -4.46 -6.54 -8.89
CA PRO A 175 -3.51 -5.44 -9.04
C PRO A 175 -2.04 -5.88 -9.00
N ASP A 176 -1.69 -6.80 -8.08
CA ASP A 176 -0.31 -7.26 -7.87
C ASP A 176 0.27 -8.00 -9.09
N LYS A 177 -0.57 -8.68 -9.87
CA LYS A 177 -0.15 -9.32 -11.12
C LYS A 177 0.02 -8.31 -12.24
N VAL A 178 -0.91 -7.36 -12.31
CA VAL A 178 -1.03 -6.43 -13.42
C VAL A 178 0.03 -5.33 -13.36
N VAL A 179 0.40 -4.89 -12.15
CA VAL A 179 1.38 -3.80 -11.98
C VAL A 179 2.71 -4.09 -12.66
N LEU A 180 3.21 -5.32 -12.54
CA LEU A 180 4.47 -5.72 -13.16
C LEU A 180 4.39 -5.68 -14.69
N GLY A 181 3.31 -6.22 -15.27
CA GLY A 181 3.12 -6.20 -16.72
C GLY A 181 2.95 -4.80 -17.28
N LEU A 182 2.18 -3.93 -16.61
CA LEU A 182 2.05 -2.54 -17.00
C LEU A 182 3.40 -1.81 -16.93
N TRP A 183 4.14 -2.01 -15.84
CA TRP A 183 5.46 -1.41 -15.67
C TRP A 183 6.41 -1.82 -16.82
N GLU A 184 6.48 -3.09 -17.14
CA GLU A 184 7.30 -3.60 -18.23
C GLU A 184 6.93 -3.00 -19.60
N LEU A 185 5.64 -2.91 -19.91
CA LEU A 185 5.21 -2.31 -21.19
C LEU A 185 5.49 -0.80 -21.25
N LEU A 186 5.26 -0.10 -20.15
CA LEU A 186 5.48 1.35 -20.07
C LEU A 186 6.97 1.71 -20.10
N ILE A 187 7.81 0.97 -19.35
CA ILE A 187 9.26 1.22 -19.34
C ILE A 187 9.87 0.96 -20.71
N ASN A 188 9.44 -0.11 -21.40
CA ASN A 188 9.90 -0.41 -22.75
C ASN A 188 9.52 0.69 -23.73
N ALA A 189 8.31 1.24 -23.65
CA ALA A 189 7.87 2.34 -24.50
C ALA A 189 8.68 3.63 -24.27
N VAL A 190 9.08 3.92 -23.01
CA VAL A 190 9.95 5.06 -22.71
C VAL A 190 11.37 4.81 -23.16
N GLU A 191 12.00 3.71 -22.72
CA GLU A 191 13.41 3.44 -22.97
C GLU A 191 13.71 3.09 -24.43
N HIS A 192 13.09 2.00 -24.90
CA HIS A 192 13.37 1.47 -26.23
C HIS A 192 12.66 2.28 -27.31
N GLY A 193 11.38 2.64 -27.06
CA GLY A 193 10.58 3.41 -28.01
C GLY A 193 11.05 4.85 -28.13
N ASN A 194 10.87 5.65 -27.09
CA ASN A 194 11.12 7.09 -27.17
C ASN A 194 12.58 7.49 -27.06
N LEU A 195 13.36 6.85 -26.16
CA LEU A 195 14.77 7.21 -25.95
C LEU A 195 15.73 6.44 -26.87
N GLY A 196 15.26 5.38 -27.54
CA GLY A 196 16.05 4.61 -28.50
C GLY A 196 17.23 3.86 -27.85
N ILE A 197 17.10 3.47 -26.57
CA ILE A 197 18.10 2.61 -25.90
C ILE A 197 17.91 1.19 -26.42
N THR A 198 18.92 0.61 -27.05
CA THR A 198 18.82 -0.77 -27.55
C THR A 198 18.94 -1.78 -26.41
N TYR A 199 18.61 -3.05 -26.69
CA TYR A 199 18.74 -4.13 -25.73
C TYR A 199 20.21 -4.34 -25.30
N GLU A 200 21.13 -4.35 -26.26
CA GLU A 200 22.57 -4.51 -26.02
C GLU A 200 23.10 -3.34 -25.20
N GLU A 201 22.71 -2.11 -25.55
CA GLU A 201 23.11 -0.89 -24.84
C GLU A 201 22.60 -0.91 -23.39
N LYS A 202 21.34 -1.33 -23.17
CA LYS A 202 20.80 -1.48 -21.81
C LYS A 202 21.61 -2.48 -20.98
N SER A 203 22.02 -3.60 -21.58
CA SER A 203 22.87 -4.61 -20.93
C SER A 203 24.19 -4.03 -20.44
N GLU A 204 24.86 -3.27 -21.30
CA GLU A 204 26.12 -2.60 -20.98
C GLU A 204 25.94 -1.56 -19.86
N LEU A 205 24.91 -0.71 -19.99
CA LEU A 205 24.61 0.34 -19.03
C LEU A 205 24.28 -0.22 -17.64
N LEU A 206 23.53 -1.33 -17.56
CA LEU A 206 23.24 -1.99 -16.30
C LEU A 206 24.49 -2.60 -15.67
N SER A 207 25.38 -3.19 -16.47
CA SER A 207 26.65 -3.73 -15.96
C SER A 207 27.59 -2.69 -15.39
N GLN A 208 27.44 -1.44 -15.82
CA GLN A 208 28.26 -0.27 -15.41
C GLN A 208 27.55 0.60 -14.37
N ASP A 209 26.36 0.23 -13.89
CA ASP A 209 25.50 1.05 -13.01
C ASP A 209 25.22 2.46 -13.57
N ALA A 210 25.20 2.59 -14.90
CA ALA A 210 25.08 3.85 -15.63
C ALA A 210 23.71 4.06 -16.32
N TRP A 211 22.84 3.05 -16.25
CA TRP A 211 21.54 3.08 -16.92
C TRP A 211 20.69 4.31 -16.58
N ARG A 212 20.52 4.62 -15.30
CA ARG A 212 19.70 5.77 -14.88
C ARG A 212 20.28 7.09 -15.39
N GLN A 213 21.59 7.25 -15.36
CA GLN A 213 22.26 8.46 -15.84
C GLN A 213 22.04 8.66 -17.34
N GLU A 214 22.11 7.57 -18.14
CA GLU A 214 21.90 7.64 -19.57
C GLU A 214 20.45 7.97 -19.93
N VAL A 215 19.49 7.38 -19.24
CA VAL A 215 18.07 7.74 -19.38
C VAL A 215 17.83 9.21 -19.10
N ASP A 216 18.33 9.72 -17.97
CA ASP A 216 18.20 11.12 -17.58
C ASP A 216 18.90 12.07 -18.58
N ARG A 217 20.02 11.64 -19.15
CA ARG A 217 20.74 12.37 -20.20
C ARG A 217 19.92 12.44 -21.47
N ARG A 218 19.44 11.30 -22.01
CA ARG A 218 18.66 11.25 -23.25
C ARG A 218 17.35 12.00 -23.14
N THR A 219 16.68 11.90 -22.02
CA THR A 219 15.43 12.63 -21.75
C THR A 219 15.59 14.15 -21.91
N LYS A 220 16.80 14.70 -21.69
CA LYS A 220 17.08 16.14 -21.83
C LYS A 220 17.52 16.55 -23.24
N LEU A 221 17.77 15.62 -24.16
CA LEU A 221 18.15 15.93 -25.51
C LEU A 221 16.98 16.53 -26.32
N PRO A 222 17.23 17.52 -27.21
CA PRO A 222 16.17 18.15 -27.99
C PRO A 222 15.36 17.16 -28.84
N GLU A 223 16.02 16.12 -29.40
CA GLU A 223 15.38 15.06 -30.19
C GLU A 223 14.39 14.18 -29.45
N HIS A 224 14.44 14.17 -28.09
CA HIS A 224 13.54 13.41 -27.24
C HIS A 224 12.58 14.31 -26.43
N ALA A 225 12.76 15.63 -26.48
CA ALA A 225 12.03 16.57 -25.61
C ALA A 225 10.51 16.53 -25.82
N ASP A 226 10.05 16.31 -27.05
CA ASP A 226 8.62 16.29 -27.41
C ASP A 226 8.03 14.88 -27.49
N LYS A 227 8.86 13.84 -27.35
CA LYS A 227 8.38 12.46 -27.38
C LYS A 227 7.60 12.12 -26.11
N ARG A 228 6.48 11.46 -26.29
CA ARG A 228 5.56 11.01 -25.23
C ARG A 228 5.13 9.58 -25.50
N VAL A 229 4.93 8.82 -24.43
CA VAL A 229 4.17 7.59 -24.49
C VAL A 229 2.73 7.94 -24.20
N LYS A 230 1.83 7.55 -25.10
CA LYS A 230 0.39 7.71 -24.94
C LYS A 230 -0.22 6.41 -24.44
N ILE A 231 -1.06 6.51 -23.44
CA ILE A 231 -1.74 5.37 -22.85
C ILE A 231 -3.24 5.64 -22.91
N HIS A 232 -3.96 4.80 -23.61
CA HIS A 232 -5.43 4.77 -23.60
C HIS A 232 -5.93 3.59 -22.79
N VAL A 233 -6.85 3.85 -21.86
CA VAL A 233 -7.48 2.82 -21.03
C VAL A 233 -8.96 2.81 -21.33
N GLU A 234 -9.51 1.63 -21.59
CA GLU A 234 -10.94 1.44 -21.78
C GLU A 234 -11.44 0.25 -20.94
N ARG A 235 -12.48 0.49 -20.15
CA ARG A 235 -13.19 -0.54 -19.38
C ARG A 235 -14.50 -0.88 -20.08
N THR A 236 -14.71 -2.16 -20.30
CA THR A 236 -15.97 -2.70 -20.82
C THR A 236 -16.49 -3.80 -19.90
N PRO A 237 -17.72 -4.31 -20.08
CA PRO A 237 -18.19 -5.48 -19.33
C PRO A 237 -17.29 -6.70 -19.47
N GLU A 238 -16.59 -6.83 -20.62
CA GLU A 238 -15.71 -7.95 -20.92
C GLU A 238 -14.34 -7.83 -20.23
N GLY A 239 -13.92 -6.60 -19.84
CA GLY A 239 -12.66 -6.39 -19.19
C GLY A 239 -12.07 -5.01 -19.36
N ILE A 240 -10.77 -4.90 -19.10
CA ILE A 240 -10.00 -3.65 -19.22
C ILE A 240 -8.97 -3.81 -20.34
N THR A 241 -8.94 -2.86 -21.24
CA THR A 241 -7.97 -2.78 -22.34
C THR A 241 -7.04 -1.60 -22.10
N PHE A 242 -5.75 -1.82 -22.21
CA PHE A 242 -4.70 -0.81 -22.25
C PHE A 242 -4.11 -0.77 -23.65
N VAL A 243 -4.01 0.42 -24.23
CA VAL A 243 -3.29 0.65 -25.49
C VAL A 243 -2.16 1.61 -25.18
N ILE A 244 -0.92 1.17 -25.35
CA ILE A 244 0.30 1.94 -25.06
C ILE A 244 0.97 2.20 -26.40
N GLU A 245 1.27 3.46 -26.73
CA GLU A 245 1.86 3.88 -28.00
C GLU A 245 3.02 4.84 -27.74
N ASP A 246 4.21 4.49 -28.20
CA ASP A 246 5.38 5.33 -28.19
C ASP A 246 5.62 6.03 -29.55
N MET A 247 6.55 6.96 -29.57
CA MET A 247 6.92 7.74 -30.76
C MET A 247 8.24 7.25 -31.39
N GLY A 248 8.64 6.02 -31.12
CA GLY A 248 9.83 5.41 -31.67
C GLY A 248 9.62 4.76 -33.03
N PRO A 249 10.68 4.20 -33.61
CA PRO A 249 10.63 3.54 -34.93
C PRO A 249 9.93 2.17 -34.87
N GLY A 250 9.62 1.66 -33.67
CA GLY A 250 9.13 0.30 -33.45
C GLY A 250 10.24 -0.75 -33.45
N PHE A 251 9.87 -2.02 -33.32
CA PHE A 251 10.81 -3.15 -33.28
C PHE A 251 10.13 -4.46 -33.69
N ASP A 252 10.91 -5.49 -34.00
CA ASP A 252 10.39 -6.85 -34.19
C ASP A 252 10.17 -7.50 -32.81
N TRP A 253 8.90 -7.59 -32.42
CA TRP A 253 8.50 -8.12 -31.10
C TRP A 253 8.32 -9.62 -31.08
N LYS A 254 8.20 -10.28 -32.23
CA LYS A 254 7.87 -11.71 -32.32
C LYS A 254 8.81 -12.60 -31.52
N PRO A 255 10.14 -12.38 -31.56
CA PRO A 255 11.07 -13.17 -30.78
C PRO A 255 10.92 -13.01 -29.26
N TYR A 256 10.21 -11.98 -28.77
CA TYR A 256 10.08 -11.67 -27.34
C TYR A 256 8.76 -12.14 -26.70
N LEU A 257 7.82 -12.68 -27.50
CA LEU A 257 6.55 -13.19 -27.02
C LEU A 257 6.68 -14.53 -26.26
N GLU A 258 7.68 -15.33 -26.57
CA GLU A 258 7.90 -16.64 -25.99
C GLU A 258 9.16 -16.66 -25.11
N PHE A 259 9.14 -17.48 -24.07
CA PHE A 259 10.35 -17.76 -23.29
C PHE A 259 11.34 -18.58 -24.14
N SER A 260 12.45 -17.98 -24.52
CA SER A 260 13.54 -18.68 -25.18
C SER A 260 14.50 -19.27 -24.13
N PRO A 261 14.88 -20.55 -24.21
CA PRO A 261 15.89 -21.14 -23.33
C PRO A 261 17.21 -20.36 -23.32
N ASP A 262 17.58 -19.77 -24.45
CA ASP A 262 18.83 -18.98 -24.59
C ASP A 262 18.79 -17.68 -23.78
N ARG A 263 17.61 -17.20 -23.42
CA ARG A 263 17.40 -15.95 -22.65
C ARG A 263 17.03 -16.18 -21.18
N VAL A 264 16.94 -17.43 -20.72
CA VAL A 264 16.61 -17.76 -19.33
C VAL A 264 17.62 -17.17 -18.35
N PHE A 265 18.87 -17.01 -18.78
CA PHE A 265 19.96 -16.46 -17.97
C PHE A 265 20.18 -14.95 -18.15
N ASP A 266 19.46 -14.29 -19.07
CA ASP A 266 19.60 -12.85 -19.26
C ASP A 266 18.96 -12.10 -18.08
N SER A 267 19.63 -11.05 -17.60
CA SER A 267 19.16 -10.22 -16.48
C SER A 267 17.94 -9.35 -16.85
N HIS A 268 17.62 -9.21 -18.15
CA HIS A 268 16.52 -8.42 -18.72
C HIS A 268 16.04 -9.00 -20.06
N GLY A 269 15.04 -8.40 -20.72
CA GLY A 269 14.47 -8.89 -21.98
C GLY A 269 13.39 -9.98 -21.82
N ARG A 270 13.00 -10.27 -20.58
CA ARG A 270 11.88 -11.17 -20.26
C ARG A 270 10.55 -10.44 -20.01
N GLY A 271 10.57 -9.09 -19.98
CA GLY A 271 9.43 -8.28 -19.57
C GLY A 271 8.19 -8.51 -20.43
N ILE A 272 8.33 -8.58 -21.76
CA ILE A 272 7.21 -8.83 -22.69
C ILE A 272 6.61 -10.22 -22.45
N ALA A 273 7.46 -11.25 -22.29
CA ALA A 273 6.99 -12.61 -22.01
C ALA A 273 6.34 -12.73 -20.62
N ILE A 274 6.87 -12.04 -19.61
CA ILE A 274 6.26 -11.96 -18.27
C ILE A 274 4.90 -11.27 -18.34
N ALA A 275 4.84 -10.12 -19.00
CA ALA A 275 3.58 -9.39 -19.20
C ALA A 275 2.55 -10.28 -19.89
N GLY A 276 2.92 -10.96 -20.99
CA GLY A 276 2.01 -11.78 -21.78
C GLY A 276 1.55 -13.08 -21.09
N ASN A 277 2.40 -13.70 -20.28
CA ASN A 277 2.07 -15.00 -19.67
C ASN A 277 1.55 -14.90 -18.25
N TYR A 278 1.80 -13.78 -17.55
CA TYR A 278 1.46 -13.64 -16.14
C TYR A 278 0.46 -12.52 -15.84
N SER A 279 0.60 -11.37 -16.51
CA SER A 279 -0.12 -10.16 -16.12
C SER A 279 -1.40 -9.92 -16.93
N PHE A 280 -1.42 -10.31 -18.20
CA PHE A 280 -2.52 -10.03 -19.11
C PHE A 280 -3.08 -11.31 -19.74
N GLU A 281 -4.36 -11.31 -20.07
CA GLU A 281 -5.00 -12.38 -20.85
C GLU A 281 -4.46 -12.44 -22.28
N SER A 282 -4.20 -11.27 -22.86
CA SER A 282 -3.60 -11.17 -24.19
C SER A 282 -2.79 -9.89 -24.35
N ILE A 283 -1.70 -10.01 -25.12
CA ILE A 283 -0.89 -8.86 -25.59
C ILE A 283 -0.80 -8.97 -27.10
N GLU A 284 -1.06 -7.86 -27.79
CA GLU A 284 -0.99 -7.73 -29.23
C GLU A 284 -0.19 -6.47 -29.61
N TYR A 285 0.94 -6.66 -30.27
CA TYR A 285 1.69 -5.56 -30.87
C TYR A 285 1.11 -5.22 -32.25
N MET A 286 1.04 -3.91 -32.56
CA MET A 286 0.43 -3.38 -33.76
C MET A 286 1.41 -2.51 -34.54
N GLY A 287 1.12 -2.35 -35.84
CA GLY A 287 1.92 -1.50 -36.73
C GLY A 287 3.33 -2.02 -36.89
N ASN A 288 4.32 -1.16 -36.63
CA ASN A 288 5.75 -1.45 -36.68
C ASN A 288 6.31 -1.89 -35.29
N GLY A 289 5.44 -2.11 -34.29
CA GLY A 289 5.84 -2.52 -32.95
C GLY A 289 5.96 -1.41 -31.92
N ASN A 290 5.62 -0.17 -32.30
CA ASN A 290 5.59 0.97 -31.37
C ASN A 290 4.23 1.14 -30.65
N LYS A 291 3.33 0.19 -30.83
CA LYS A 291 2.01 0.20 -30.22
C LYS A 291 1.65 -1.19 -29.72
N VAL A 292 1.23 -1.30 -28.47
CA VAL A 292 0.82 -2.55 -27.85
C VAL A 292 -0.54 -2.42 -27.23
N ARG A 293 -1.37 -3.45 -27.41
CA ARG A 293 -2.67 -3.63 -26.77
C ARG A 293 -2.56 -4.77 -25.75
N ALA A 294 -2.89 -4.49 -24.51
CA ALA A 294 -2.92 -5.46 -23.42
C ALA A 294 -4.36 -5.54 -22.86
N VAL A 295 -4.85 -6.74 -22.63
CA VAL A 295 -6.25 -6.98 -22.20
C VAL A 295 -6.26 -7.82 -20.93
N ILE A 296 -7.12 -7.39 -19.99
CA ILE A 296 -7.48 -8.13 -18.77
C ILE A 296 -8.96 -8.43 -18.84
N LYS A 297 -9.37 -9.67 -18.68
CA LYS A 297 -10.77 -10.02 -18.56
C LYS A 297 -11.35 -9.59 -17.22
N SER A 298 -12.61 -9.20 -17.21
CA SER A 298 -13.39 -9.09 -15.98
C SER A 298 -13.36 -10.46 -15.30
N GLY A 299 -13.02 -10.50 -14.00
CA GLY A 299 -13.18 -11.73 -13.24
C GLY A 299 -14.65 -12.17 -13.38
N SER A 300 -14.88 -13.40 -13.80
CA SER A 300 -16.21 -13.99 -13.69
C SER A 300 -16.57 -14.00 -12.21
N ASP A 301 -17.56 -13.18 -11.84
CA ASP A 301 -18.23 -13.35 -10.54
C ASP A 301 -18.65 -14.81 -10.43
N ALA A 302 -18.00 -15.55 -9.53
CA ALA A 302 -18.34 -16.91 -9.17
C ALA A 302 -19.31 -16.88 -7.98
#